data_b7a977a3f428b91b4669f3153f0febfd
#
_entry.id   b7a977a3f428b91b4669f3153f0febfd
#
_cell.length_a   1.000
_cell.length_b   1.000
_cell.length_c   1.000
_cell.angle_alpha   90.00
_cell.angle_beta   90.00
_cell.angle_gamma   90.00
#
_symmetry.space_group_name_H-M   'P 1'
#
loop_
_entity.id
_entity.type
_entity.pdbx_description
1 polymer ?
#
loop_
_entity_poly.entity_id
_entity_poly.type
_entity_poly.pdbx_seq_one_letter_code
_entity_poly.pdbx_strand_id
1 'polypeptide(L)'
;FRRVSKGWRESFADEHYAEGDMFTKFEYLGKTFSIGLCGDLWDEKNAMQIKKLQADVVLWPVYTDFPAKEWNTEMKYEYAAQSKKIGGQVLLVNSVCFSGNEEELAKGGAVCFLDGQIKEELPAGKEGVLMVQV
;
A
#
# COMPACT_ATOMS: atom_id res chain seq x y z
N PHE A 1 11.71 0.95 7.74
CA PHE A 1 10.55 1.83 7.55
C PHE A 1 9.58 1.66 8.70
N ARG A 2 8.93 2.73 9.09
CA ARG A 2 7.97 2.74 10.20
C ARG A 2 6.69 3.40 9.72
N ARG A 3 5.56 3.01 10.30
CA ARG A 3 4.29 3.67 10.08
C ARG A 3 4.36 5.12 10.54
N VAL A 4 3.92 6.05 9.72
CA VAL A 4 3.97 7.50 10.02
C VAL A 4 2.70 7.97 10.72
N SER A 5 1.55 7.37 10.38
CA SER A 5 0.30 7.63 11.10
C SER A 5 0.37 7.09 12.54
N LYS A 6 -0.19 7.83 13.48
CA LYS A 6 -0.12 7.54 14.92
C LYS A 6 -1.35 6.77 15.41
N GLY A 7 -1.19 6.15 16.59
CA GLY A 7 -2.30 5.51 17.28
C GLY A 7 -2.60 4.07 16.86
N TRP A 8 -1.69 3.44 16.14
CA TRP A 8 -1.83 2.05 15.68
C TRP A 8 -1.13 1.02 16.58
N ARG A 9 -0.60 1.48 17.71
CA ARG A 9 0.03 0.57 18.66
C ARG A 9 -1.03 -0.27 19.35
N GLU A 10 -0.97 -1.57 19.12
CA GLU A 10 -1.79 -2.54 19.83
C GLU A 10 -1.35 -2.71 21.28
N SER A 11 -2.29 -3.14 22.15
CA SER A 11 -2.03 -3.30 23.58
C SER A 11 -0.97 -4.35 23.90
N PHE A 12 -0.76 -5.31 22.99
CA PHE A 12 0.25 -6.35 23.09
C PHE A 12 1.61 -5.97 22.47
N ALA A 13 1.70 -4.80 21.83
CA ALA A 13 2.94 -4.34 21.22
C ALA A 13 3.96 -3.99 22.31
N ASP A 14 5.14 -4.57 22.18
CA ASP A 14 6.24 -4.39 23.10
C ASP A 14 7.09 -3.14 22.80
N GLU A 15 8.23 -3.03 23.46
CA GLU A 15 9.17 -1.93 23.30
C GLU A 15 9.83 -1.82 21.91
N HIS A 16 9.75 -2.89 21.10
CA HIS A 16 10.31 -2.90 19.76
C HIS A 16 9.40 -2.20 18.74
N TYR A 17 8.11 -2.00 19.08
CA TYR A 17 7.20 -1.22 18.24
C TYR A 17 7.51 0.27 18.35
N ALA A 18 7.76 0.89 17.22
CA ALA A 18 7.91 2.34 17.13
C ALA A 18 7.29 2.89 15.85
N GLU A 19 6.52 3.97 16.00
CA GLU A 19 6.01 4.75 14.89
C GLU A 19 7.07 5.72 14.38
N GLY A 20 7.01 6.06 13.09
CA GLY A 20 7.85 7.05 12.45
C GLY A 20 7.25 8.45 12.50
N ASP A 21 8.03 9.42 12.05
CA ASP A 21 7.62 10.82 11.98
C ASP A 21 7.71 11.37 10.55
N MET A 22 8.38 10.66 9.65
CA MET A 22 8.57 11.09 8.27
C MET A 22 8.71 9.89 7.32
N PHE A 23 8.39 10.13 6.07
CA PHE A 23 8.74 9.24 4.98
C PHE A 23 10.16 9.49 4.54
N THR A 24 10.84 8.42 4.09
CA THR A 24 12.18 8.48 3.52
C THR A 24 12.20 7.77 2.18
N LYS A 25 13.20 8.07 1.36
CA LYS A 25 13.45 7.32 0.14
C LYS A 25 14.80 6.60 0.21
N PHE A 26 14.92 5.54 -0.55
CA PHE A 26 16.15 4.78 -0.74
C PHE A 26 16.35 4.47 -2.20
N GLU A 27 17.57 4.17 -2.59
CA GLU A 27 17.92 3.78 -3.95
C GLU A 27 18.13 2.27 -4.04
N TYR A 28 17.64 1.70 -5.10
CA TYR A 28 17.88 0.28 -5.45
C TYR A 28 17.88 0.14 -6.97
N LEU A 29 18.95 -0.48 -7.53
CA LEU A 29 19.15 -0.70 -8.96
C LEU A 29 18.96 0.56 -9.83
N GLY A 30 19.43 1.71 -9.35
CA GLY A 30 19.35 2.98 -10.08
C GLY A 30 17.98 3.63 -10.08
N LYS A 31 17.04 3.14 -9.27
CA LYS A 31 15.72 3.72 -9.04
C LYS A 31 15.55 4.13 -7.60
N THR A 32 14.76 5.16 -7.36
CA THR A 32 14.42 5.62 -6.02
C THR A 32 13.06 5.11 -5.59
N PHE A 33 12.99 4.62 -4.37
CA PHE A 33 11.79 4.04 -3.77
C PHE A 33 11.42 4.76 -2.47
N SER A 34 10.13 4.81 -2.17
CA SER A 34 9.62 5.15 -0.86
C SER A 34 8.58 4.12 -0.43
N ILE A 35 8.31 4.03 0.87
CA ILE A 35 7.31 3.10 1.41
C ILE A 35 6.32 3.88 2.26
N GLY A 36 5.02 3.67 2.00
CA GLY A 36 3.93 4.12 2.86
C GLY A 36 3.10 2.92 3.31
N LEU A 37 2.91 2.76 4.63
CA LEU A 37 2.28 1.58 5.20
C LEU A 37 0.77 1.77 5.35
N CYS A 38 -0.01 1.01 4.59
CA CYS A 38 -1.46 0.87 4.74
C CYS A 38 -2.18 2.25 4.83
N GLY A 39 -2.81 2.56 5.96
CA GLY A 39 -3.53 3.81 6.20
C GLY A 39 -2.68 5.09 6.17
N ASP A 40 -1.35 5.00 6.19
CA ASP A 40 -0.48 6.19 6.12
C ASP A 40 -0.80 7.07 4.91
N LEU A 41 -1.07 6.45 3.77
CA LEU A 41 -1.25 7.17 2.51
C LEU A 41 -2.69 7.67 2.27
N TRP A 42 -3.61 7.41 3.19
CA TRP A 42 -4.95 7.98 3.17
C TRP A 42 -5.02 9.36 3.81
N ASP A 43 -4.06 9.71 4.69
CA ASP A 43 -3.94 11.05 5.23
C ASP A 43 -3.35 11.99 4.16
N GLU A 44 -4.00 13.16 3.95
CA GLU A 44 -3.60 14.09 2.89
C GLU A 44 -2.20 14.70 3.13
N LYS A 45 -1.84 14.96 4.40
CA LYS A 45 -0.51 15.49 4.73
C LYS A 45 0.56 14.46 4.42
N ASN A 46 0.30 13.19 4.75
CA ASN A 46 1.20 12.09 4.47
C ASN A 46 1.33 11.85 2.96
N ALA A 47 0.23 11.85 2.21
CA ALA A 47 0.25 11.74 0.76
C ALA A 47 1.05 12.88 0.11
N MET A 48 0.89 14.11 0.59
CA MET A 48 1.69 15.26 0.13
C MET A 48 3.17 15.12 0.53
N GLN A 49 3.46 14.60 1.71
CA GLN A 49 4.84 14.43 2.19
C GLN A 49 5.59 13.40 1.33
N ILE A 50 4.99 12.23 1.08
CA ILE A 50 5.61 11.18 0.26
C ILE A 50 5.77 11.65 -1.20
N LYS A 51 4.79 12.38 -1.75
CA LYS A 51 4.87 12.97 -3.09
C LYS A 51 6.06 13.92 -3.24
N LYS A 52 6.35 14.74 -2.22
CA LYS A 52 7.49 15.66 -2.23
C LYS A 52 8.84 14.96 -2.30
N LEU A 53 8.93 13.70 -1.92
CA LEU A 53 10.17 12.93 -2.05
C LEU A 53 10.52 12.64 -3.51
N GLN A 54 9.55 12.72 -4.43
CA GLN A 54 9.74 12.43 -5.87
C GLN A 54 10.46 11.11 -6.09
N ALA A 55 10.04 10.06 -5.38
CA ALA A 55 10.52 8.71 -5.63
C ALA A 55 9.96 8.20 -6.96
N ASP A 56 10.76 7.42 -7.71
CA ASP A 56 10.31 6.80 -8.95
C ASP A 56 9.17 5.82 -8.68
N VAL A 57 9.25 5.13 -7.54
CA VAL A 57 8.27 4.11 -7.12
C VAL A 57 7.89 4.30 -5.66
N VAL A 58 6.60 4.23 -5.37
CA VAL A 58 6.07 4.13 -4.01
C VAL A 58 5.53 2.73 -3.77
N LEU A 59 6.08 2.04 -2.78
CA LEU A 59 5.59 0.75 -2.33
C LEU A 59 4.48 0.97 -1.29
N TRP A 60 3.32 0.40 -1.52
CA TRP A 60 2.14 0.54 -0.65
C TRP A 60 1.63 -0.83 -0.17
N PRO A 61 2.32 -1.46 0.80
CA PRO A 61 1.81 -2.66 1.43
C PRO A 61 0.61 -2.32 2.31
N VAL A 62 -0.47 -3.08 2.16
CA VAL A 62 -1.71 -2.89 2.89
C VAL A 62 -2.19 -4.18 3.54
N TYR A 63 -3.03 -4.05 4.55
CA TYR A 63 -3.91 -5.07 5.05
C TYR A 63 -5.34 -4.55 4.91
N THR A 64 -6.12 -5.17 4.04
CA THR A 64 -7.54 -4.89 3.88
C THR A 64 -8.30 -6.19 3.74
N ASP A 65 -9.45 -6.26 4.39
CA ASP A 65 -10.32 -7.43 4.51
C ASP A 65 -11.53 -7.38 3.56
N PHE A 66 -11.53 -6.44 2.62
CA PHE A 66 -12.60 -6.37 1.62
C PHE A 66 -12.85 -7.73 0.96
N PRO A 67 -14.12 -8.13 0.77
CA PRO A 67 -14.45 -9.27 -0.07
C PRO A 67 -13.78 -9.16 -1.43
N ALA A 68 -13.26 -10.27 -1.97
CA ALA A 68 -12.54 -10.26 -3.24
C ALA A 68 -13.36 -9.65 -4.39
N LYS A 69 -14.68 -9.87 -4.40
CA LYS A 69 -15.58 -9.28 -5.40
C LYS A 69 -15.62 -7.76 -5.26
N GLU A 70 -15.80 -7.24 -4.06
CA GLU A 70 -15.87 -5.80 -3.79
C GLU A 70 -14.56 -5.11 -4.17
N TRP A 71 -13.42 -5.67 -3.74
CA TRP A 71 -12.11 -5.18 -4.17
C TRP A 71 -12.00 -5.11 -5.69
N ASN A 72 -12.30 -6.21 -6.37
CA ASN A 72 -12.09 -6.33 -7.82
C ASN A 72 -13.03 -5.45 -8.66
N THR A 73 -14.20 -5.04 -8.12
CA THR A 73 -15.19 -4.24 -8.86
C THR A 73 -15.28 -2.79 -8.43
N GLU A 74 -14.87 -2.44 -7.20
CA GLU A 74 -15.11 -1.12 -6.62
C GLU A 74 -13.87 -0.55 -5.93
N MET A 75 -13.41 -1.16 -4.84
CA MET A 75 -12.42 -0.55 -3.96
C MET A 75 -11.09 -0.22 -4.63
N LYS A 76 -10.61 -1.04 -5.55
CA LYS A 76 -9.36 -0.77 -6.27
C LYS A 76 -9.36 0.58 -7.01
N TYR A 77 -10.52 1.10 -7.41
CA TYR A 77 -10.63 2.40 -8.07
C TYR A 77 -10.51 3.56 -7.08
N GLU A 78 -10.95 3.37 -5.84
CA GLU A 78 -10.70 4.35 -4.77
C GLU A 78 -9.20 4.43 -4.47
N TYR A 79 -8.53 3.28 -4.41
CA TYR A 79 -7.07 3.22 -4.25
C TYR A 79 -6.35 3.82 -5.47
N ALA A 80 -6.86 3.64 -6.68
CA ALA A 80 -6.35 4.31 -7.87
C ALA A 80 -6.46 5.84 -7.75
N ALA A 81 -7.61 6.35 -7.33
CA ALA A 81 -7.80 7.78 -7.09
C ALA A 81 -6.86 8.33 -6.02
N GLN A 82 -6.63 7.57 -4.94
CA GLN A 82 -5.69 7.96 -3.89
C GLN A 82 -4.24 7.92 -4.39
N SER A 83 -3.86 6.92 -5.20
CA SER A 83 -2.52 6.82 -5.78
C SER A 83 -2.15 8.04 -6.62
N LYS A 84 -3.12 8.69 -7.26
CA LYS A 84 -2.91 9.94 -8.00
C LYS A 84 -2.42 11.10 -7.11
N LYS A 85 -2.89 11.14 -5.85
CA LYS A 85 -2.44 12.15 -4.88
C LYS A 85 -1.01 11.89 -4.41
N ILE A 86 -0.59 10.64 -4.39
CA ILE A 86 0.76 10.19 -4.03
C ILE A 86 1.75 10.52 -5.16
N GLY A 87 1.33 10.32 -6.41
CA GLY A 87 2.12 10.58 -7.63
C GLY A 87 3.11 9.46 -7.97
N GLY A 88 3.61 9.50 -9.20
CA GLY A 88 4.56 8.49 -9.70
C GLY A 88 3.91 7.12 -9.94
N GLN A 89 4.76 6.10 -9.94
CA GLN A 89 4.31 4.71 -9.98
C GLN A 89 4.08 4.21 -8.55
N VAL A 90 2.89 3.69 -8.26
CA VAL A 90 2.53 3.16 -6.94
C VAL A 90 2.26 1.67 -7.06
N LEU A 91 3.02 0.86 -6.32
CA LEU A 91 2.88 -0.58 -6.28
C LEU A 91 2.19 -0.99 -4.97
N LEU A 92 0.92 -1.37 -5.07
CA LEU A 92 0.14 -1.85 -3.95
C LEU A 92 0.18 -3.37 -3.89
N VAL A 93 0.36 -3.91 -2.70
CA VAL A 93 0.18 -5.33 -2.40
C VAL A 93 -0.63 -5.48 -1.13
N ASN A 94 -1.70 -6.28 -1.19
CA ASN A 94 -2.47 -6.65 -0.02
C ASN A 94 -1.97 -7.97 0.57
N SER A 95 -2.05 -8.08 1.88
CA SER A 95 -1.78 -9.33 2.59
C SER A 95 -2.75 -10.42 2.15
N VAL A 96 -2.34 -11.67 2.33
CA VAL A 96 -3.21 -12.85 2.24
C VAL A 96 -3.16 -13.58 3.57
N CYS A 97 -4.31 -13.93 4.10
CA CYS A 97 -4.43 -14.68 5.35
C CYS A 97 -5.15 -16.00 5.09
N PHE A 98 -4.63 -17.07 5.71
CA PHE A 98 -5.15 -18.43 5.53
C PHE A 98 -5.89 -18.97 6.76
N SER A 99 -5.90 -18.24 7.87
CA SER A 99 -6.55 -18.66 9.11
C SER A 99 -7.14 -17.45 9.84
N GLY A 100 -8.30 -17.64 10.44
CA GLY A 100 -9.05 -16.64 11.18
C GLY A 100 -10.52 -16.62 10.78
N ASN A 101 -11.24 -15.55 11.16
CA ASN A 101 -12.60 -15.33 10.70
C ASN A 101 -12.58 -14.93 9.22
N GLU A 102 -13.27 -15.68 8.36
CA GLU A 102 -13.26 -15.46 6.90
C GLU A 102 -13.65 -14.04 6.49
N GLU A 103 -14.50 -13.36 7.26
CA GLU A 103 -14.93 -12.00 7.00
C GLU A 103 -13.84 -10.96 7.25
N GLU A 104 -12.87 -11.29 8.12
CA GLU A 104 -11.77 -10.41 8.53
C GLU A 104 -10.45 -10.75 7.83
N LEU A 105 -10.45 -11.75 6.95
CA LEU A 105 -9.23 -12.18 6.27
C LEU A 105 -8.94 -11.32 5.04
N ALA A 106 -7.71 -10.84 4.96
CA ALA A 106 -7.19 -10.24 3.74
C ALA A 106 -7.12 -11.28 2.61
N LYS A 107 -7.64 -10.92 1.45
CA LYS A 107 -7.83 -11.81 0.29
C LYS A 107 -6.72 -11.68 -0.76
N GLY A 108 -5.60 -11.05 -0.43
CA GLY A 108 -4.52 -10.80 -1.37
C GLY A 108 -4.86 -9.72 -2.41
N GLY A 109 -4.21 -9.82 -3.55
CA GLY A 109 -4.30 -8.86 -4.63
C GLY A 109 -3.09 -7.93 -4.68
N ALA A 110 -2.72 -7.53 -5.91
CA ALA A 110 -1.65 -6.57 -6.14
C ALA A 110 -2.03 -5.68 -7.33
N VAL A 111 -1.62 -4.42 -7.29
CA VAL A 111 -1.94 -3.45 -8.34
C VAL A 111 -0.76 -2.53 -8.59
N CYS A 112 -0.45 -2.32 -9.86
CA CYS A 112 0.42 -1.25 -10.33
C CYS A 112 -0.44 -0.07 -10.77
N PHE A 113 -0.32 1.05 -10.08
CA PHE A 113 -0.93 2.32 -10.47
C PHE A 113 0.13 3.23 -11.11
N LEU A 114 -0.26 3.92 -12.16
CA LEU A 114 0.51 5.02 -12.74
C LEU A 114 -0.41 6.22 -12.96
N ASP A 115 -0.08 7.33 -12.34
CA ASP A 115 -0.89 8.58 -12.40
C ASP A 115 -2.37 8.37 -12.03
N GLY A 116 -2.63 7.49 -11.07
CA GLY A 116 -4.00 7.17 -10.62
C GLY A 116 -4.77 6.22 -11.53
N GLN A 117 -4.10 5.57 -12.46
CA GLN A 117 -4.69 4.56 -13.34
C GLN A 117 -4.13 3.18 -13.04
N ILE A 118 -4.98 2.18 -13.05
CA ILE A 118 -4.56 0.78 -12.97
C ILE A 118 -3.86 0.42 -14.29
N LYS A 119 -2.61 0.02 -14.22
CA LYS A 119 -1.84 -0.45 -15.37
C LYS A 119 -1.81 -1.97 -15.46
N GLU A 120 -1.55 -2.59 -14.31
CA GLU A 120 -1.47 -4.05 -14.19
C GLU A 120 -2.04 -4.45 -12.85
N GLU A 121 -2.68 -5.60 -12.78
CA GLU A 121 -3.25 -6.11 -11.54
C GLU A 121 -3.20 -7.63 -11.43
N LEU A 122 -3.04 -8.11 -10.22
CA LEU A 122 -3.38 -9.46 -9.78
C LEU A 122 -4.66 -9.34 -8.94
N PRO A 123 -5.80 -9.86 -9.39
CA PRO A 123 -7.06 -9.72 -8.66
C PRO A 123 -7.00 -10.36 -7.26
N ALA A 124 -7.72 -9.76 -6.31
CA ALA A 124 -7.92 -10.38 -5.00
C ALA A 124 -8.65 -11.73 -5.13
N GLY A 125 -8.34 -12.65 -4.23
CA GLY A 125 -8.86 -14.02 -4.24
C GLY A 125 -8.15 -14.95 -5.21
N LYS A 126 -7.07 -14.49 -5.87
CA LYS A 126 -6.24 -15.33 -6.74
C LYS A 126 -4.83 -15.40 -6.21
N GLU A 127 -4.26 -16.58 -6.20
CA GLU A 127 -2.84 -16.80 -5.97
C GLU A 127 -2.04 -16.48 -7.22
N GLY A 128 -0.88 -15.83 -7.05
CA GLY A 128 -0.02 -15.51 -8.19
C GLY A 128 1.07 -14.48 -7.87
N VAL A 129 1.77 -14.08 -8.90
CA VAL A 129 2.80 -13.05 -8.86
C VAL A 129 2.49 -12.02 -9.93
N LEU A 130 2.46 -10.75 -9.55
CA LEU A 130 2.37 -9.63 -10.49
C LEU A 130 3.80 -9.15 -10.82
N MET A 131 4.18 -9.28 -12.08
CA MET A 131 5.45 -8.77 -12.61
C MET A 131 5.20 -7.41 -13.23
N VAL A 132 5.90 -6.39 -12.76
CA VAL A 132 5.76 -5.01 -13.27
C VAL A 132 7.11 -4.43 -13.64
N GLN A 133 7.11 -3.55 -14.63
CA GLN A 133 8.32 -2.79 -14.99
C GLN A 133 8.35 -1.47 -14.22
N VAL A 134 9.49 -1.16 -13.61
CA VAL A 134 9.75 0.08 -12.85
C VAL A 134 10.87 0.89 -13.48
#